data_5f37a31e85ef33c3896b76d91fe8b0c0
#
_entry.id   5f37a31e85ef33c3896b76d91fe8b0c0
#
_cell.length_a   1.000
_cell.length_b   1.000
_cell.length_c   1.000
_cell.angle_alpha   90.00
_cell.angle_beta   90.00
_cell.angle_gamma   90.00
#
_symmetry.space_group_name_H-M   'P 1'
#
loop_
_entity.id
_entity.type
_entity.pdbx_description
1 polymer ?
#
loop_
_entity_poly.entity_id
_entity_poly.type
_entity_poly.pdbx_seq_one_letter_code
_entity_poly.pdbx_strand_id
1 'polypeptide(L)'
;MIPLIELRGAIPVATAWGLMGRDNIPQTVLVYAICIVGNMLPVPIIYLFARKFLEWGKDKKLIGGICSFFLDKGSNAGKKLEAKAGRGLFLALMLCVGIPLPGTGAWTGTLAASLLGMKFKQTVLAVILGVLMAGIIMLLASMGLFGALGAFVAH
;
A
#
# COMPACT_ATOMS: atom_id res chain seq x y z
N MET A 1 -14.78 -1.85 1.09
CA MET A 1 -13.60 -1.15 1.68
C MET A 1 -13.46 0.21 0.99
N ILE A 2 -13.48 1.28 1.76
CA ILE A 2 -13.31 2.63 1.23
C ILE A 2 -11.81 2.84 1.03
N PRO A 3 -11.34 3.25 -0.16
CA PRO A 3 -9.93 3.37 -0.49
C PRO A 3 -9.13 4.35 0.40
N LEU A 4 -9.83 5.23 1.11
CA LEU A 4 -9.24 6.20 2.03
C LEU A 4 -9.00 5.66 3.44
N ILE A 5 -9.70 4.60 3.84
CA ILE A 5 -9.65 4.06 5.21
C ILE A 5 -8.63 2.92 5.32
N GLU A 6 -8.44 2.13 4.27
CA GLU A 6 -7.38 1.11 4.15
C GLU A 6 -6.92 0.54 5.53
N LEU A 7 -5.80 -0.15 5.61
CA LEU A 7 -5.21 -0.66 6.86
C LEU A 7 -4.95 0.45 7.90
N ARG A 8 -4.65 1.66 7.45
CA ARG A 8 -4.30 2.81 8.30
C ARG A 8 -5.46 3.33 9.14
N GLY A 9 -6.67 3.27 8.61
CA GLY A 9 -7.87 3.60 9.37
C GLY A 9 -8.42 2.40 10.14
N ALA A 10 -8.28 1.19 9.62
CA ALA A 10 -8.79 -0.02 10.25
C ALA A 10 -8.10 -0.33 11.59
N ILE A 11 -6.78 -0.13 11.70
CA ILE A 11 -6.03 -0.40 12.93
C ILE A 11 -6.44 0.53 14.08
N PRO A 12 -6.43 1.88 13.93
CA PRO A 12 -6.89 2.76 15.01
C PRO A 12 -8.33 2.51 15.43
N VAL A 13 -9.24 2.26 14.48
CA VAL A 13 -10.64 1.95 14.77
C VAL A 13 -10.77 0.63 15.54
N ALA A 14 -10.06 -0.41 15.11
CA ALA A 14 -10.07 -1.70 15.80
C ALA A 14 -9.49 -1.59 17.22
N THR A 15 -8.46 -0.75 17.42
CA THR A 15 -7.91 -0.46 18.74
C THR A 15 -8.91 0.31 19.61
N ALA A 16 -9.57 1.34 19.06
CA ALA A 16 -10.59 2.10 19.76
C ALA A 16 -11.79 1.25 20.19
N TRP A 17 -12.14 0.23 19.42
CA TRP A 17 -13.21 -0.72 19.77
C TRP A 17 -12.75 -1.86 20.70
N GLY A 18 -11.50 -1.83 21.17
CA GLY A 18 -10.95 -2.86 22.06
C GLY A 18 -10.70 -4.21 21.38
N LEU A 19 -10.75 -4.26 20.04
CA LEU A 19 -10.45 -5.49 19.27
C LEU A 19 -8.94 -5.74 19.15
N MET A 20 -8.13 -4.70 19.37
CA MET A 20 -6.67 -4.76 19.36
C MET A 20 -6.15 -4.09 20.62
N GLY A 21 -5.35 -4.80 21.41
CA GLY A 21 -4.80 -4.32 22.65
C GLY A 21 -3.70 -5.23 23.21
N ARG A 22 -3.03 -4.78 24.27
CA ARG A 22 -1.97 -5.56 24.92
C ARG A 22 -2.48 -6.78 25.69
N ASP A 23 -3.75 -6.73 26.10
CA ASP A 23 -4.35 -7.76 26.95
C ASP A 23 -4.78 -9.01 26.18
N ASN A 24 -4.91 -8.91 24.83
CA ASN A 24 -5.37 -9.99 23.97
C ASN A 24 -4.50 -10.12 22.71
N ILE A 25 -3.25 -10.56 22.88
CA ILE A 25 -2.29 -10.72 21.77
C ILE A 25 -2.80 -11.60 20.64
N PRO A 26 -3.43 -12.78 20.91
CA PRO A 26 -3.94 -13.64 19.82
C PRO A 26 -5.00 -12.94 18.96
N GLN A 27 -5.92 -12.21 19.60
CA GLN A 27 -6.96 -11.46 18.90
C GLN A 27 -6.38 -10.31 18.08
N THR A 28 -5.40 -9.60 18.65
CA THR A 28 -4.68 -8.51 17.94
C THR A 28 -4.00 -9.03 16.68
N VAL A 29 -3.30 -10.17 16.76
CA VAL A 29 -2.64 -10.80 15.62
C VAL A 29 -3.66 -11.23 14.56
N LEU A 30 -4.79 -11.81 14.96
CA LEU A 30 -5.84 -12.23 14.06
C LEU A 30 -6.46 -11.04 13.31
N VAL A 31 -6.84 -9.98 14.02
CA VAL A 31 -7.40 -8.76 13.42
C VAL A 31 -6.39 -8.11 12.47
N TYR A 32 -5.12 -8.06 12.87
CA TYR A 32 -4.04 -7.54 12.03
C TYR A 32 -3.88 -8.35 10.73
N ALA A 33 -3.87 -9.68 10.82
CA ALA A 33 -3.80 -10.56 9.67
C ALA A 33 -4.98 -10.36 8.71
N ILE A 34 -6.21 -10.25 9.23
CA ILE A 34 -7.41 -9.97 8.43
C ILE A 34 -7.29 -8.62 7.72
N CYS A 35 -6.79 -7.59 8.40
CA CYS A 35 -6.58 -6.27 7.80
C CYS A 35 -5.55 -6.32 6.66
N ILE A 36 -4.46 -7.07 6.84
CA ILE A 36 -3.43 -7.23 5.79
C ILE A 36 -4.02 -7.97 4.58
N VAL A 37 -4.68 -9.11 4.79
CA VAL A 37 -5.29 -9.89 3.70
C VAL A 37 -6.31 -9.05 2.94
N GLY A 38 -7.19 -8.34 3.66
CA GLY A 38 -8.18 -7.45 3.05
C GLY A 38 -7.54 -6.31 2.24
N ASN A 39 -6.38 -5.82 2.68
CA ASN A 39 -5.65 -4.77 1.97
C ASN A 39 -4.89 -5.30 0.74
N MET A 40 -4.48 -6.57 0.77
CA MET A 40 -3.76 -7.22 -0.33
C MET A 40 -4.69 -7.72 -1.45
N LEU A 41 -5.95 -8.01 -1.15
CA LEU A 41 -6.90 -8.56 -2.10
C LEU A 41 -7.09 -7.69 -3.36
N PRO A 42 -7.20 -6.35 -3.28
CA PRO A 42 -7.34 -5.52 -4.47
C PRO A 42 -6.02 -5.29 -5.23
N VAL A 43 -4.86 -5.53 -4.64
CA VAL A 43 -3.55 -5.27 -5.26
C VAL A 43 -3.37 -5.95 -6.62
N PRO A 44 -3.60 -7.28 -6.77
CA PRO A 44 -3.48 -7.93 -8.07
C PRO A 44 -4.51 -7.41 -9.08
N ILE A 45 -5.73 -7.10 -8.62
CA ILE A 45 -6.81 -6.59 -9.46
C ILE A 45 -6.42 -5.21 -10.00
N ILE A 46 -5.96 -4.32 -9.13
CA ILE A 46 -5.54 -2.96 -9.50
C ILE A 46 -4.36 -3.01 -10.47
N TYR A 47 -3.36 -3.85 -10.20
CA TYR A 47 -2.19 -3.97 -11.06
C TYR A 47 -2.57 -4.44 -12.48
N LEU A 48 -3.36 -5.50 -12.57
CA LEU A 48 -3.81 -6.07 -13.85
C LEU A 48 -4.74 -5.11 -14.59
N PHE A 49 -5.67 -4.47 -13.87
CA PHE A 49 -6.61 -3.52 -14.46
C PHE A 49 -5.89 -2.27 -14.97
N ALA A 50 -4.98 -1.70 -14.18
CA ALA A 50 -4.22 -0.52 -14.57
C ALA A 50 -3.38 -0.79 -15.83
N ARG A 51 -2.72 -1.96 -15.89
CA ARG A 51 -1.95 -2.35 -17.05
C ARG A 51 -2.82 -2.58 -18.29
N LYS A 52 -3.94 -3.30 -18.13
CA LYS A 52 -4.90 -3.53 -19.22
C LYS A 52 -5.56 -2.24 -19.69
N PHE A 53 -5.86 -1.33 -18.78
CA PHE A 53 -6.42 -0.02 -19.11
C PHE A 53 -5.42 0.84 -19.90
N LEU A 54 -4.14 0.83 -19.53
CA LEU A 54 -3.09 1.52 -20.28
C LEU A 54 -2.88 0.92 -21.68
N GLU A 55 -2.86 -0.40 -21.80
CA GLU A 55 -2.74 -1.10 -23.08
C GLU A 55 -3.94 -0.81 -23.98
N TRP A 56 -5.17 -0.83 -23.42
CA TRP A 56 -6.40 -0.49 -24.15
C TRP A 56 -6.46 0.99 -24.53
N GLY A 57 -6.01 1.88 -23.67
CA GLY A 57 -5.99 3.32 -23.90
C GLY A 57 -5.01 3.75 -25.00
N LYS A 58 -3.98 2.94 -25.29
CA LYS A 58 -2.97 3.19 -26.32
C LYS A 58 -3.59 3.34 -27.71
N ASP A 59 -4.67 2.59 -27.98
CA ASP A 59 -5.35 2.57 -29.30
C ASP A 59 -6.41 3.67 -29.44
N LYS A 60 -6.64 4.49 -28.42
CA LYS A 60 -7.63 5.57 -28.42
C LYS A 60 -7.01 6.91 -28.81
N LYS A 61 -7.56 7.58 -29.86
CA LYS A 61 -7.07 8.86 -30.41
C LYS A 61 -6.96 10.01 -29.37
N LEU A 62 -7.79 10.03 -28.33
CA LEU A 62 -7.83 11.09 -27.31
C LEU A 62 -6.87 10.84 -26.14
N ILE A 63 -6.62 9.58 -25.78
CA ILE A 63 -5.88 9.18 -24.58
C ILE A 63 -4.59 8.43 -24.96
N GLY A 64 -4.48 7.98 -26.21
CA GLY A 64 -3.38 7.15 -26.72
C GLY A 64 -2.00 7.80 -26.53
N GLY A 65 -1.89 9.12 -26.73
CA GLY A 65 -0.64 9.84 -26.54
C GLY A 65 -0.16 9.85 -25.07
N ILE A 66 -1.08 9.96 -24.14
CA ILE A 66 -0.78 9.92 -22.70
C ILE A 66 -0.45 8.49 -22.26
N CYS A 67 -1.27 7.52 -22.68
CA CYS A 67 -1.06 6.10 -22.36
C CYS A 67 0.25 5.57 -22.96
N SER A 68 0.57 5.88 -24.22
CA SER A 68 1.83 5.51 -24.86
C SER A 68 3.03 6.17 -24.17
N PHE A 69 2.93 7.45 -23.81
CA PHE A 69 3.96 8.15 -23.04
C PHE A 69 4.26 7.46 -21.71
N PHE A 70 3.22 7.07 -20.95
CA PHE A 70 3.39 6.34 -19.70
C PHE A 70 3.95 4.93 -19.90
N LEU A 71 3.49 4.20 -20.93
CA LEU A 71 4.01 2.88 -21.25
C LEU A 71 5.46 2.94 -21.72
N ASP A 72 5.82 3.88 -22.59
CA ASP A 72 7.18 4.01 -23.14
C ASP A 72 8.15 4.59 -22.10
N LYS A 73 7.75 5.63 -21.40
CA LYS A 73 8.55 6.19 -20.28
C LYS A 73 8.63 5.23 -19.11
N GLY A 74 7.51 4.61 -18.72
CA GLY A 74 7.47 3.63 -17.64
C GLY A 74 8.31 2.40 -17.96
N SER A 75 8.19 1.82 -19.16
CA SER A 75 8.99 0.68 -19.57
C SER A 75 10.47 1.00 -19.74
N ASN A 76 10.81 2.18 -20.29
CA ASN A 76 12.20 2.62 -20.46
C ASN A 76 12.83 3.07 -19.14
N ALA A 77 12.08 3.75 -18.28
CA ALA A 77 12.51 4.07 -16.92
C ALA A 77 12.67 2.78 -16.09
N GLY A 78 11.70 1.85 -16.19
CA GLY A 78 11.78 0.55 -15.54
C GLY A 78 13.02 -0.24 -15.94
N LYS A 79 13.30 -0.36 -17.26
CA LYS A 79 14.48 -1.07 -17.76
C LYS A 79 15.79 -0.39 -17.37
N LYS A 80 15.87 0.95 -17.43
CA LYS A 80 17.06 1.70 -17.01
C LYS A 80 17.26 1.67 -15.49
N LEU A 81 16.17 1.69 -14.72
CA LEU A 81 16.19 1.56 -13.27
C LEU A 81 16.42 0.09 -12.83
N GLU A 82 15.91 -0.91 -13.55
CA GLU A 82 16.24 -2.32 -13.27
C GLU A 82 17.75 -2.60 -13.46
N ALA A 83 18.39 -2.00 -14.46
CA ALA A 83 19.81 -2.21 -14.72
C ALA A 83 20.73 -1.51 -13.69
N LYS A 84 20.31 -0.35 -13.15
CA LYS A 84 21.12 0.44 -12.19
C LYS A 84 20.51 0.57 -10.79
N ALA A 85 19.20 0.42 -10.62
CA ALA A 85 18.48 0.70 -9.39
C ALA A 85 17.25 -0.21 -9.15
N GLY A 86 17.22 -1.43 -9.64
CA GLY A 86 16.10 -2.36 -9.42
C GLY A 86 15.75 -2.54 -7.93
N ARG A 87 16.77 -2.47 -7.06
CA ARG A 87 16.60 -2.42 -5.60
C ARG A 87 16.07 -1.07 -5.12
N GLY A 88 16.46 0.04 -5.76
CA GLY A 88 16.02 1.39 -5.40
C GLY A 88 14.53 1.61 -5.66
N LEU A 89 14.00 1.16 -6.79
CA LEU A 89 12.58 1.28 -7.12
C LEU A 89 11.71 0.40 -6.20
N PHE A 90 12.20 -0.81 -5.88
CA PHE A 90 11.58 -1.70 -4.91
C PHE A 90 11.51 -1.05 -3.51
N LEU A 91 12.63 -0.51 -3.04
CA LEU A 91 12.71 0.17 -1.75
C LEU A 91 11.86 1.45 -1.72
N ALA A 92 11.88 2.24 -2.79
CA ALA A 92 11.06 3.44 -2.91
C ALA A 92 9.56 3.10 -2.84
N LEU A 93 9.11 2.05 -3.52
CA LEU A 93 7.73 1.58 -3.46
C LEU A 93 7.37 1.07 -2.06
N MET A 94 8.25 0.24 -1.48
CA MET A 94 8.07 -0.29 -0.13
C MET A 94 7.96 0.83 0.91
N LEU A 95 8.83 1.84 0.84
CA LEU A 95 8.80 2.98 1.75
C LEU A 95 7.58 3.88 1.49
N CYS A 96 7.22 4.13 0.23
CA CYS A 96 6.04 4.90 -0.13
C CYS A 96 4.75 4.28 0.42
N VAL A 97 4.64 2.94 0.37
CA VAL A 97 3.52 2.20 0.95
C VAL A 97 3.67 2.07 2.47
N GLY A 98 4.89 1.97 2.99
CA GLY A 98 5.17 1.74 4.40
C GLY A 98 5.05 2.98 5.28
N ILE A 99 5.37 4.15 4.76
CA ILE A 99 5.22 5.40 5.52
C ILE A 99 3.73 5.78 5.53
N PRO A 100 3.10 5.93 6.71
CA PRO A 100 1.67 6.20 6.82
C PRO A 100 1.32 7.66 6.50
N LEU A 101 1.53 8.09 5.25
CA LEU A 101 1.10 9.40 4.78
C LEU A 101 -0.30 9.32 4.16
N PRO A 102 -1.13 10.35 4.31
CA PRO A 102 -2.44 10.40 3.67
C PRO A 102 -2.28 10.37 2.14
N GLY A 103 -3.05 9.49 1.49
CA GLY A 103 -3.01 9.32 0.02
C GLY A 103 -1.93 8.38 -0.51
N THR A 104 -0.98 7.92 0.30
CA THR A 104 -0.07 6.84 -0.07
C THR A 104 -0.54 5.53 0.53
N GLY A 105 -0.71 4.48 -0.23
CA GLY A 105 -1.19 3.19 0.28
C GLY A 105 -0.89 2.07 -0.70
N ALA A 106 -1.35 0.84 -0.38
CA ALA A 106 -1.17 -0.30 -1.25
C ALA A 106 -1.78 -0.07 -2.64
N TRP A 107 -2.90 0.63 -2.72
CA TRP A 107 -3.61 0.90 -3.96
C TRP A 107 -2.86 1.88 -4.85
N THR A 108 -2.53 3.05 -4.31
CA THR A 108 -1.77 4.09 -5.04
C THR A 108 -0.36 3.62 -5.39
N GLY A 109 0.30 2.92 -4.47
CA GLY A 109 1.61 2.31 -4.72
C GLY A 109 1.56 1.27 -5.83
N THR A 110 0.51 0.42 -5.87
CA THR A 110 0.32 -0.58 -6.93
C THR A 110 0.05 0.08 -8.28
N LEU A 111 -0.76 1.15 -8.32
CA LEU A 111 -0.99 1.94 -9.54
C LEU A 111 0.33 2.54 -10.04
N ALA A 112 1.09 3.20 -9.18
CA ALA A 112 2.38 3.78 -9.52
C ALA A 112 3.37 2.72 -10.03
N ALA A 113 3.45 1.56 -9.39
CA ALA A 113 4.31 0.46 -9.81
C ALA A 113 3.91 -0.10 -11.19
N SER A 114 2.60 -0.20 -11.46
CA SER A 114 2.09 -0.63 -12.77
C SER A 114 2.43 0.37 -13.87
N LEU A 115 2.30 1.69 -13.59
CA LEU A 115 2.68 2.76 -14.51
C LEU A 115 4.19 2.79 -14.78
N LEU A 116 5.01 2.52 -13.77
CA LEU A 116 6.47 2.43 -13.88
C LEU A 116 6.97 1.13 -14.53
N GLY A 117 6.07 0.21 -14.88
CA GLY A 117 6.40 -1.05 -15.54
C GLY A 117 7.16 -2.04 -14.65
N MET A 118 7.04 -1.93 -13.33
CA MET A 118 7.62 -2.91 -12.40
C MET A 118 7.06 -4.30 -12.64
N LYS A 119 7.85 -5.34 -12.42
CA LYS A 119 7.37 -6.73 -12.51
C LYS A 119 6.33 -7.01 -11.42
N PHE A 120 5.26 -7.73 -11.77
CA PHE A 120 4.18 -8.08 -10.84
C PHE A 120 4.69 -8.65 -9.51
N LYS A 121 5.60 -9.62 -9.55
CA LYS A 121 6.17 -10.24 -8.33
C LYS A 121 6.89 -9.22 -7.44
N GLN A 122 7.67 -8.31 -8.04
CA GLN A 122 8.39 -7.26 -7.29
C GLN A 122 7.42 -6.26 -6.68
N THR A 123 6.39 -5.86 -7.44
CA THR A 123 5.33 -4.96 -6.95
C THR A 123 4.61 -5.57 -5.76
N VAL A 124 4.14 -6.81 -5.89
CA VAL A 124 3.42 -7.49 -4.80
C VAL A 124 4.27 -7.63 -3.55
N LEU A 125 5.55 -8.05 -3.69
CA LEU A 125 6.47 -8.17 -2.55
C LEU A 125 6.75 -6.82 -1.89
N ALA A 126 7.01 -5.75 -2.67
CA ALA A 126 7.25 -4.42 -2.12
C ALA A 126 6.03 -3.89 -1.38
N VAL A 127 4.82 -4.10 -1.94
CA VAL A 127 3.57 -3.67 -1.32
C VAL A 127 3.28 -4.47 -0.05
N ILE A 128 3.49 -5.79 -0.03
CA ILE A 128 3.33 -6.62 1.18
C ILE A 128 4.24 -6.11 2.29
N LEU A 129 5.53 -5.94 2.02
CA LEU A 129 6.48 -5.43 3.01
C LEU A 129 6.14 -4.02 3.48
N GLY A 130 5.72 -3.14 2.56
CA GLY A 130 5.26 -1.79 2.88
C GLY A 130 4.03 -1.81 3.79
N VAL A 131 3.02 -2.63 3.48
CA VAL A 131 1.80 -2.77 4.29
C VAL A 131 2.10 -3.33 5.67
N LEU A 132 2.98 -4.33 5.78
CA LEU A 132 3.44 -4.85 7.08
C LEU A 132 4.10 -3.76 7.91
N MET A 133 5.02 -3.00 7.31
CA MET A 133 5.70 -1.89 7.97
C MET A 133 4.72 -0.80 8.41
N ALA A 134 3.82 -0.37 7.52
CA ALA A 134 2.78 0.62 7.86
C ALA A 134 1.87 0.13 8.99
N GLY A 135 1.49 -1.14 8.96
CA GLY A 135 0.65 -1.75 9.98
C GLY A 135 1.32 -1.78 11.36
N ILE A 136 2.61 -2.13 11.43
CA ILE A 136 3.38 -2.10 12.69
C ILE A 136 3.46 -0.66 13.23
N ILE A 137 3.78 0.31 12.37
CA ILE A 137 3.86 1.72 12.77
C ILE A 137 2.51 2.20 13.30
N MET A 138 1.41 1.90 12.60
CA MET A 138 0.07 2.29 13.02
C MET A 138 -0.39 1.60 14.30
N LEU A 139 -0.03 0.32 14.49
CA LEU A 139 -0.32 -0.42 15.73
C LEU A 139 0.38 0.21 16.92
N LEU A 140 1.69 0.49 16.79
CA LEU A 140 2.48 1.12 17.86
C LEU A 140 1.96 2.53 18.16
N ALA A 141 1.66 3.32 17.13
CA ALA A 141 1.09 4.66 17.28
C ALA A 141 -0.27 4.62 17.97
N SER A 142 -1.15 3.70 17.57
CA SER A 142 -2.48 3.55 18.19
C SER A 142 -2.39 3.11 19.64
N MET A 143 -1.56 2.14 19.97
CA MET A 143 -1.36 1.68 21.34
C MET A 143 -0.71 2.77 22.23
N GLY A 144 0.23 3.56 21.69
CA GLY A 144 0.86 4.68 22.38
C GLY A 144 -0.13 5.82 22.63
N LEU A 145 -0.91 6.20 21.61
CA LEU A 145 -1.88 7.29 21.69
C LEU A 145 -3.02 6.96 22.68
N PHE A 146 -3.63 5.77 22.55
CA PHE A 146 -4.72 5.35 23.45
C PHE A 146 -4.22 5.07 24.87
N GLY A 147 -2.97 4.60 25.04
CA GLY A 147 -2.33 4.47 26.36
C GLY A 147 -2.13 5.82 27.04
N ALA A 148 -1.68 6.84 26.30
CA ALA A 148 -1.50 8.18 26.82
C ALA A 148 -2.84 8.86 27.17
N LEU A 149 -3.86 8.72 26.31
CA LEU A 149 -5.22 9.23 26.58
C LEU A 149 -5.86 8.54 27.80
N GLY A 150 -5.71 7.24 27.93
CA GLY A 150 -6.20 6.49 29.08
C GLY A 150 -5.54 6.94 30.41
N ALA A 151 -4.25 7.20 30.38
CA ALA A 151 -3.54 7.75 31.55
C ALA A 151 -3.98 9.18 31.90
N PHE A 152 -4.34 10.00 30.89
CA PHE A 152 -4.80 11.37 31.11
C PHE A 152 -6.24 11.45 31.63
N VAL A 153 -7.09 10.49 31.27
CA VAL A 153 -8.50 10.43 31.75
C VAL A 153 -8.60 9.76 33.12
N ALA A 154 -7.59 8.97 33.53
CA ALA A 154 -7.53 8.31 34.83
C ALA A 154 -6.99 9.20 35.96
N HIS A 155 -6.60 10.43 35.68
CA HIS A 155 -6.25 11.50 36.63
C HIS A 155 -7.36 12.55 36.67
#